data_eefe4cd97b57332b7994954b8346092c
#
_entry.id   eefe4cd97b57332b7994954b8346092c
#
_cell.length_a   1.000
_cell.length_b   1.000
_cell.length_c   1.000
_cell.angle_alpha   90.00
_cell.angle_beta   90.00
_cell.angle_gamma   90.00
#
_symmetry.space_group_name_H-M   'P 1'
#
loop_
_entity.id
_entity.type
_entity.pdbx_description
1 polymer ?
#
loop_
_entity_poly.entity_id
_entity_poly.type
_entity_poly.pdbx_seq_one_letter_code
_entity_poly.pdbx_strand_id
1 'polypeptide(L)'
;MDKTTFSDAIEQVMLHNWFYAPLQLIYKEFEKYRDKTWLTPDKTIQERVQRDKRFTKIWYWVYALTEYLGKLPQEKAIKTEKDKNERIHSRMQWMLIEIWNMNWYSTYTPDKNWIFENKEIWRLTTIQEIPQFTYKNIIEDSIRFVDVIWFNERWFPAKLIEVENSTDFRAGFLKMNEIQDFRTDFLFIAPEERKTKFETEKNKSAFSNIKDRCKFLTYDFIEKYYENLKEWTKLKNNL
;
A
#
# COMPACT_ATOMS: atom_id res chain seq x y z
N MET A 1 -27.14 -15.72 22.25
CA MET A 1 -25.94 -15.13 21.63
C MET A 1 -26.41 -14.05 20.67
N ASP A 2 -26.19 -12.81 21.01
CA ASP A 2 -26.48 -11.69 20.10
C ASP A 2 -25.64 -11.86 18.84
N LYS A 3 -26.32 -11.97 17.69
CA LYS A 3 -25.63 -12.09 16.41
C LYS A 3 -24.95 -10.76 16.11
N THR A 4 -23.62 -10.72 16.13
CA THR A 4 -22.82 -9.57 15.69
C THR A 4 -23.38 -9.05 14.36
N THR A 5 -23.76 -7.78 14.27
CA THR A 5 -24.27 -7.21 13.02
C THR A 5 -23.14 -6.97 12.01
N PHE A 6 -23.45 -6.70 10.74
CA PHE A 6 -22.43 -6.33 9.75
C PHE A 6 -21.66 -5.07 10.18
N SER A 7 -22.37 -4.08 10.70
CA SER A 7 -21.74 -2.86 11.19
C SER A 7 -20.84 -3.09 12.39
N ASP A 8 -21.21 -3.99 13.32
CA ASP A 8 -20.38 -4.31 14.47
C ASP A 8 -19.10 -5.04 14.04
N ALA A 9 -19.17 -5.95 13.08
CA ALA A 9 -18.00 -6.64 12.54
C ALA A 9 -17.04 -5.64 11.84
N ILE A 10 -17.58 -4.71 11.06
CA ILE A 10 -16.80 -3.63 10.42
C ILE A 10 -16.13 -2.75 11.49
N GLU A 11 -16.87 -2.39 12.52
CA GLU A 11 -16.35 -1.61 13.65
C GLU A 11 -15.19 -2.32 14.34
N GLN A 12 -15.28 -3.63 14.58
CA GLN A 12 -14.20 -4.43 15.15
C GLN A 12 -12.94 -4.42 14.29
N VAL A 13 -13.07 -4.53 12.97
CA VAL A 13 -11.91 -4.40 12.06
C VAL A 13 -11.25 -3.04 12.23
N MET A 14 -12.03 -1.95 12.27
CA MET A 14 -11.49 -0.61 12.42
C MET A 14 -10.87 -0.37 13.80
N LEU A 15 -11.47 -0.88 14.89
CA LEU A 15 -10.90 -0.80 16.23
C LEU A 15 -9.54 -1.51 16.30
N HIS A 16 -9.40 -2.68 15.70
CA HIS A 16 -8.13 -3.39 15.60
C HIS A 16 -7.09 -2.64 14.75
N ASN A 17 -7.54 -1.86 13.76
CA ASN A 17 -6.66 -1.08 12.89
C ASN A 17 -6.55 0.40 13.31
N TRP A 18 -6.70 0.71 14.59
CA TRP A 18 -6.56 2.06 15.15
C TRP A 18 -7.55 3.08 14.58
N PHE A 19 -8.81 2.66 14.53
CA PHE A 19 -9.97 3.47 14.26
C PHE A 19 -10.24 3.80 12.79
N TYR A 20 -9.40 3.35 11.84
CA TYR A 20 -9.63 3.50 10.41
C TYR A 20 -9.08 2.32 9.62
N ALA A 21 -9.66 2.05 8.46
CA ALA A 21 -9.21 0.98 7.58
C ALA A 21 -9.56 1.25 6.11
N PRO A 22 -8.73 0.80 5.15
CA PRO A 22 -9.14 0.72 3.76
C PRO A 22 -10.21 -0.36 3.60
N LEU A 23 -11.14 -0.13 2.68
CA LEU A 23 -12.27 -1.04 2.45
C LEU A 23 -11.81 -2.47 2.14
N GLN A 24 -10.71 -2.64 1.43
CA GLN A 24 -10.11 -3.94 1.16
C GLN A 24 -9.66 -4.69 2.41
N LEU A 25 -9.06 -3.99 3.38
CA LEU A 25 -8.71 -4.60 4.65
C LEU A 25 -9.98 -5.04 5.40
N ILE A 26 -11.04 -4.21 5.34
CA ILE A 26 -12.33 -4.56 5.94
C ILE A 26 -12.87 -5.85 5.32
N TYR A 27 -12.88 -5.98 3.99
CA TYR A 27 -13.32 -7.21 3.31
C TYR A 27 -12.52 -8.45 3.75
N LYS A 28 -11.22 -8.31 3.85
CA LYS A 28 -10.30 -9.40 4.21
C LYS A 28 -10.47 -9.85 5.67
N GLU A 29 -10.57 -8.88 6.58
CA GLU A 29 -10.58 -9.15 8.02
C GLU A 29 -11.98 -9.40 8.59
N PHE A 30 -13.03 -9.09 7.81
CA PHE A 30 -14.43 -9.19 8.24
C PHE A 30 -14.80 -10.59 8.78
N GLU A 31 -14.32 -11.63 8.13
CA GLU A 31 -14.62 -13.03 8.50
C GLU A 31 -14.10 -13.43 9.89
N LYS A 32 -13.14 -12.68 10.44
CA LYS A 32 -12.68 -12.90 11.81
C LYS A 32 -13.76 -12.58 12.87
N TYR A 33 -14.75 -11.77 12.51
CA TYR A 33 -15.78 -11.27 13.43
C TYR A 33 -17.19 -11.73 13.07
N ARG A 34 -17.42 -12.07 11.79
CA ARG A 34 -18.71 -12.55 11.30
C ARG A 34 -18.58 -13.29 9.99
N ASP A 35 -19.26 -14.43 9.87
CA ASP A 35 -19.32 -15.21 8.63
C ASP A 35 -19.93 -14.40 7.48
N LYS A 36 -19.34 -14.50 6.30
CA LYS A 36 -19.86 -13.96 5.05
C LYS A 36 -20.96 -14.87 4.47
N THR A 37 -22.16 -14.79 5.01
CA THR A 37 -23.26 -15.71 4.69
C THR A 37 -24.08 -15.37 3.44
N TRP A 38 -23.71 -14.29 2.72
CA TRP A 38 -24.48 -13.76 1.59
C TRP A 38 -23.79 -13.98 0.25
N LEU A 39 -24.60 -13.97 -0.85
CA LEU A 39 -24.10 -14.12 -2.23
C LEU A 39 -23.14 -12.96 -2.65
N THR A 40 -23.26 -11.79 -2.04
CA THR A 40 -22.43 -10.61 -2.32
C THR A 40 -22.01 -9.90 -1.04
N PRO A 41 -21.17 -10.54 -0.19
CA PRO A 41 -20.82 -9.99 1.12
C PRO A 41 -20.09 -8.63 1.02
N ASP A 42 -19.23 -8.47 0.03
CA ASP A 42 -18.42 -7.25 -0.15
C ASP A 42 -19.29 -6.04 -0.53
N LYS A 43 -20.31 -6.23 -1.38
CA LYS A 43 -21.29 -5.16 -1.67
C LYS A 43 -22.07 -4.76 -0.43
N THR A 44 -22.46 -5.71 0.39
CA THR A 44 -23.18 -5.45 1.66
C THR A 44 -22.30 -4.70 2.64
N ILE A 45 -21.03 -5.10 2.79
CA ILE A 45 -20.06 -4.40 3.64
C ILE A 45 -19.88 -2.96 3.14
N GLN A 46 -19.67 -2.76 1.83
CA GLN A 46 -19.51 -1.44 1.22
C GLN A 46 -20.73 -0.55 1.48
N GLU A 47 -21.94 -1.08 1.29
CA GLU A 47 -23.17 -0.35 1.56
C GLU A 47 -23.30 0.07 3.03
N ARG A 48 -22.95 -0.82 3.96
CA ARG A 48 -23.00 -0.53 5.39
C ARG A 48 -22.00 0.55 5.79
N VAL A 49 -20.75 0.44 5.33
CA VAL A 49 -19.72 1.46 5.58
C VAL A 49 -20.13 2.84 5.06
N GLN A 50 -20.86 2.90 3.96
CA GLN A 50 -21.30 4.17 3.37
C GLN A 50 -22.53 4.79 4.03
N ARG A 51 -23.42 3.96 4.61
CA ARG A 51 -24.72 4.42 5.15
C ARG A 51 -24.78 4.53 6.66
N ASP A 52 -23.97 3.77 7.38
CA ASP A 52 -23.98 3.77 8.83
C ASP A 52 -23.20 4.99 9.37
N LYS A 53 -23.84 5.80 10.19
CA LYS A 53 -23.29 7.04 10.77
C LYS A 53 -22.07 6.81 11.67
N ARG A 54 -21.81 5.57 12.08
CA ARG A 54 -20.61 5.20 12.85
C ARG A 54 -19.34 5.34 12.00
N PHE A 55 -19.47 5.34 10.68
CA PHE A 55 -18.34 5.36 9.77
C PHE A 55 -18.31 6.65 8.96
N THR A 56 -17.16 7.30 8.93
CA THR A 56 -16.91 8.48 8.12
C THR A 56 -15.86 8.16 7.07
N LYS A 57 -16.16 8.49 5.81
CA LYS A 57 -15.18 8.40 4.74
C LYS A 57 -14.13 9.49 4.92
N ILE A 58 -12.89 9.10 5.22
CA ILE A 58 -11.77 10.03 5.42
C ILE A 58 -10.88 10.16 4.19
N TRP A 59 -10.93 9.16 3.29
CA TRP A 59 -10.25 9.18 2.01
C TRP A 59 -10.93 8.25 1.01
N TYR A 60 -10.36 8.03 -0.17
CA TYR A 60 -11.01 7.39 -1.32
C TYR A 60 -11.61 6.04 -0.96
N TRP A 61 -11.10 5.08 -0.48
CA TRP A 61 -11.65 3.81 0.01
C TRP A 61 -11.28 3.56 1.47
N VAL A 62 -10.94 4.65 2.20
CA VAL A 62 -10.58 4.59 3.60
C VAL A 62 -11.68 5.21 4.44
N TYR A 63 -12.12 4.46 5.43
CA TYR A 63 -13.15 4.87 6.37
C TYR A 63 -12.59 4.83 7.79
N ALA A 64 -13.10 5.70 8.64
CA ALA A 64 -12.76 5.77 10.06
C ALA A 64 -14.02 5.70 10.91
N LEU A 65 -13.85 5.30 12.15
CA LEU A 65 -14.88 5.43 13.16
C LEU A 65 -15.11 6.92 13.47
N THR A 66 -16.33 7.40 13.29
CA THR A 66 -16.71 8.80 13.46
C THR A 66 -16.34 9.34 14.83
N GLU A 67 -16.53 8.54 15.87
CA GLU A 67 -16.22 8.87 17.27
C GLU A 67 -14.71 9.13 17.48
N TYR A 68 -13.84 8.53 16.65
CA TYR A 68 -12.40 8.57 16.83
C TYR A 68 -11.67 9.49 15.85
N LEU A 69 -12.38 10.30 15.06
CA LEU A 69 -11.74 11.22 14.08
C LEU A 69 -10.71 12.17 14.72
N GLY A 70 -10.97 12.63 15.95
CA GLY A 70 -10.04 13.48 16.69
C GLY A 70 -8.79 12.76 17.24
N LYS A 71 -8.72 11.43 17.16
CA LYS A 71 -7.58 10.61 17.60
C LYS A 71 -6.70 10.13 16.45
N LEU A 72 -7.03 10.51 15.22
CA LEU A 72 -6.20 10.16 14.07
C LEU A 72 -4.81 10.79 14.20
N PRO A 73 -3.75 10.10 13.71
CA PRO A 73 -2.39 10.62 13.77
C PRO A 73 -2.27 11.94 13.02
N GLN A 74 -1.38 12.84 13.48
CA GLN A 74 -1.18 14.14 12.87
C GLN A 74 0.17 14.21 12.17
N GLU A 75 0.21 14.84 11.01
CA GLU A 75 1.45 15.09 10.29
C GLU A 75 2.36 16.05 11.06
N LYS A 76 3.67 15.79 10.96
CA LYS A 76 4.69 16.72 11.45
C LYS A 76 4.80 17.93 10.53
N ALA A 77 5.01 19.11 11.12
CA ALA A 77 5.28 20.31 10.34
C ALA A 77 6.60 20.17 9.57
N ILE A 78 6.61 20.57 8.30
CA ILE A 78 7.81 20.59 7.46
C ILE A 78 8.67 21.78 7.91
N LYS A 79 9.88 21.49 8.41
CA LYS A 79 10.84 22.50 8.87
C LYS A 79 12.16 22.48 8.12
N THR A 80 12.51 21.35 7.52
CA THR A 80 13.78 21.12 6.85
C THR A 80 13.60 20.54 5.46
N GLU A 81 14.62 20.60 4.61
CA GLU A 81 14.62 19.91 3.31
C GLU A 81 14.52 18.40 3.48
N LYS A 82 15.05 17.87 4.58
CA LYS A 82 14.88 16.45 4.94
C LYS A 82 13.40 16.12 5.17
N ASP A 83 12.69 16.92 5.95
CA ASP A 83 11.26 16.72 6.21
C ASP A 83 10.44 16.74 4.91
N LYS A 84 10.81 17.65 3.98
CA LYS A 84 10.17 17.75 2.67
C LYS A 84 10.39 16.48 1.84
N ASN A 85 11.63 15.99 1.79
CA ASN A 85 11.97 14.76 1.08
C ASN A 85 11.26 13.55 1.68
N GLU A 86 11.21 13.46 2.99
CA GLU A 86 10.47 12.44 3.71
C GLU A 86 8.97 12.49 3.35
N ARG A 87 8.37 13.67 3.31
CA ARG A 87 6.96 13.83 2.93
C ARG A 87 6.68 13.41 1.49
N ILE A 88 7.56 13.73 0.55
CA ILE A 88 7.44 13.30 -0.85
C ILE A 88 7.51 11.77 -0.92
N HIS A 89 8.46 11.16 -0.22
CA HIS A 89 8.60 9.71 -0.15
C HIS A 89 7.32 9.05 0.41
N SER A 90 6.81 9.53 1.54
CA SER A 90 5.58 9.04 2.14
C SER A 90 4.36 9.17 1.21
N ARG A 91 4.28 10.30 0.49
CA ARG A 91 3.21 10.54 -0.48
C ARG A 91 3.25 9.53 -1.62
N MET A 92 4.44 9.23 -2.15
CA MET A 92 4.58 8.24 -3.23
C MET A 92 4.23 6.83 -2.74
N GLN A 93 4.74 6.41 -1.59
CA GLN A 93 4.38 5.12 -0.99
C GLN A 93 2.87 5.00 -0.78
N TRP A 94 2.25 6.03 -0.23
CA TRP A 94 0.81 6.06 -0.01
C TRP A 94 0.02 5.89 -1.32
N MET A 95 0.36 6.64 -2.38
CA MET A 95 -0.28 6.49 -3.69
C MET A 95 -0.12 5.09 -4.26
N LEU A 96 1.07 4.50 -4.14
CA LEU A 96 1.34 3.15 -4.61
C LEU A 96 0.52 2.10 -3.87
N ILE A 97 0.36 2.23 -2.56
CA ILE A 97 -0.49 1.34 -1.77
C ILE A 97 -1.96 1.48 -2.19
N GLU A 98 -2.46 2.70 -2.35
CA GLU A 98 -3.85 2.92 -2.76
C GLU A 98 -4.13 2.47 -4.19
N ILE A 99 -3.24 2.75 -5.14
CA ILE A 99 -3.35 2.25 -6.52
C ILE A 99 -3.62 0.75 -6.51
N TRP A 100 -2.90 0.01 -5.68
CA TRP A 100 -3.01 -1.44 -5.69
C TRP A 100 -4.18 -1.97 -4.89
N ASN A 101 -4.52 -1.30 -3.80
CA ASN A 101 -5.76 -1.58 -3.07
C ASN A 101 -6.99 -1.39 -3.96
N MET A 102 -6.99 -0.39 -4.86
CA MET A 102 -8.06 -0.20 -5.85
C MET A 102 -8.10 -1.30 -6.92
N ASN A 103 -7.00 -2.01 -7.15
CA ASN A 103 -6.88 -3.13 -8.09
C ASN A 103 -7.00 -4.52 -7.42
N TRP A 104 -7.46 -4.59 -6.15
CA TRP A 104 -7.75 -5.83 -5.43
C TRP A 104 -6.54 -6.73 -5.12
N TYR A 105 -5.32 -6.19 -5.14
CA TYR A 105 -4.12 -6.89 -4.72
C TYR A 105 -3.78 -6.63 -3.26
N SER A 106 -2.99 -7.51 -2.66
CA SER A 106 -2.51 -7.29 -1.29
C SER A 106 -1.24 -6.45 -1.29
N THR A 107 -1.13 -5.54 -0.32
CA THR A 107 -0.04 -4.56 -0.18
C THR A 107 0.66 -4.69 1.15
N TYR A 108 1.95 -4.41 1.15
CA TYR A 108 2.81 -4.35 2.33
C TYR A 108 3.74 -3.13 2.24
N THR A 109 4.06 -2.53 3.39
CA THR A 109 5.16 -1.58 3.58
C THR A 109 5.81 -1.79 4.95
N PRO A 110 7.14 -1.65 5.10
CA PRO A 110 7.83 -1.73 6.38
C PRO A 110 7.63 -0.49 7.26
N ASP A 111 7.25 0.64 6.65
CA ASP A 111 7.29 1.97 7.25
C ASP A 111 6.12 2.22 8.20
N LYS A 112 6.31 1.84 9.48
CA LYS A 112 5.30 1.99 10.53
C LYS A 112 5.14 3.43 11.05
N ASN A 113 6.14 4.28 10.84
CA ASN A 113 6.19 5.62 11.43
C ASN A 113 5.79 6.77 10.49
N TRP A 114 5.55 6.45 9.23
CA TRP A 114 5.24 7.45 8.23
C TRP A 114 3.76 7.80 8.22
N ILE A 115 3.50 9.10 8.28
CA ILE A 115 2.15 9.67 8.29
C ILE A 115 2.00 10.52 7.04
N PHE A 116 0.92 10.29 6.29
CA PHE A 116 0.49 11.13 5.19
C PHE A 116 -1.01 11.39 5.29
N GLU A 117 -1.42 12.66 5.18
CA GLU A 117 -2.82 13.08 5.31
C GLU A 117 -3.49 12.54 6.59
N ASN A 118 -2.80 12.68 7.72
CA ASN A 118 -3.24 12.21 9.04
C ASN A 118 -3.51 10.70 9.14
N LYS A 119 -2.84 9.88 8.31
CA LYS A 119 -2.93 8.43 8.32
C LYS A 119 -1.53 7.81 8.38
N GLU A 120 -1.36 6.82 9.22
CA GLU A 120 -0.17 5.96 9.20
C GLU A 120 -0.23 5.07 7.95
N ILE A 121 0.76 5.17 7.06
CA ILE A 121 0.75 4.52 5.75
C ILE A 121 0.64 3.00 5.85
N TRP A 122 1.35 2.39 6.79
CA TRP A 122 1.31 0.94 6.98
C TRP A 122 -0.07 0.38 7.36
N ARG A 123 -0.95 1.21 7.94
CA ARG A 123 -2.34 0.82 8.25
C ARG A 123 -3.25 0.81 7.04
N LEU A 124 -2.81 1.36 5.94
CA LEU A 124 -3.50 1.29 4.66
C LEU A 124 -3.14 0.02 3.89
N THR A 125 -2.11 -0.70 4.32
CA THR A 125 -1.76 -1.98 3.72
C THR A 125 -2.75 -3.08 4.12
N THR A 126 -2.85 -4.10 3.28
CA THR A 126 -3.76 -5.23 3.50
C THR A 126 -3.09 -6.41 4.17
N ILE A 127 -1.77 -6.37 4.33
CA ILE A 127 -1.00 -7.35 5.11
C ILE A 127 0.01 -6.64 6.00
N GLN A 128 0.18 -7.15 7.20
CA GLN A 128 1.07 -6.58 8.23
C GLN A 128 2.42 -7.30 8.29
N GLU A 129 2.45 -8.55 7.87
CA GLU A 129 3.64 -9.41 7.83
C GLU A 129 3.76 -10.05 6.45
N ILE A 130 4.99 -10.10 5.93
CA ILE A 130 5.25 -10.71 4.62
C ILE A 130 4.99 -12.21 4.70
N PRO A 131 4.14 -12.77 3.79
CA PRO A 131 3.97 -14.22 3.68
C PRO A 131 5.30 -14.91 3.40
N GLN A 132 5.50 -16.09 3.96
CA GLN A 132 6.70 -16.87 3.70
C GLN A 132 6.62 -17.52 2.32
N PHE A 133 7.09 -16.84 1.29
CA PHE A 133 7.13 -17.31 -0.09
C PHE A 133 8.50 -17.83 -0.53
N THR A 134 9.55 -17.59 0.27
CA THR A 134 10.94 -18.03 0.05
C THR A 134 11.63 -18.29 1.39
N TYR A 135 12.96 -18.48 1.36
CA TYR A 135 13.75 -18.65 2.58
C TYR A 135 13.60 -17.46 3.53
N LYS A 136 13.48 -17.79 4.82
CA LYS A 136 13.20 -16.81 5.88
C LYS A 136 14.25 -15.69 5.94
N ASN A 137 15.52 -16.02 5.80
CA ASN A 137 16.61 -15.04 5.80
C ASN A 137 16.51 -14.04 4.63
N ILE A 138 16.12 -14.48 3.43
CA ILE A 138 15.92 -13.57 2.28
C ILE A 138 14.83 -12.55 2.60
N ILE A 139 13.74 -13.00 3.22
CA ILE A 139 12.65 -12.11 3.63
C ILE A 139 13.13 -11.15 4.72
N GLU A 140 13.74 -11.66 5.79
CA GLU A 140 14.10 -10.87 6.97
C GLU A 140 15.27 -9.92 6.76
N ASP A 141 16.25 -10.30 5.92
CA ASP A 141 17.47 -9.51 5.72
C ASP A 141 17.37 -8.55 4.54
N SER A 142 16.39 -8.75 3.65
CA SER A 142 16.30 -7.98 2.41
C SER A 142 14.87 -7.51 2.07
N ILE A 143 13.97 -8.44 1.79
CA ILE A 143 12.67 -8.12 1.17
C ILE A 143 11.77 -7.30 2.08
N ARG A 144 11.79 -7.53 3.39
CA ARG A 144 10.98 -6.76 4.34
C ARG A 144 11.30 -5.26 4.37
N PHE A 145 12.45 -4.84 3.81
CA PHE A 145 12.88 -3.44 3.75
C PHE A 145 12.55 -2.77 2.41
N VAL A 146 11.84 -3.44 1.52
CA VAL A 146 11.34 -2.84 0.28
C VAL A 146 10.20 -1.89 0.61
N ASP A 147 10.23 -0.69 0.05
CA ASP A 147 9.30 0.39 0.38
C ASP A 147 7.83 0.01 0.20
N VAL A 148 7.49 -0.64 -0.92
CA VAL A 148 6.14 -1.16 -1.16
C VAL A 148 6.23 -2.49 -1.90
N ILE A 149 5.51 -3.49 -1.41
CA ILE A 149 5.37 -4.79 -2.08
C ILE A 149 3.91 -5.03 -2.44
N TRP A 150 3.68 -5.47 -3.67
CA TRP A 150 2.39 -5.91 -4.15
C TRP A 150 2.37 -7.42 -4.30
N PHE A 151 1.45 -8.09 -3.62
CA PHE A 151 1.28 -9.54 -3.67
C PHE A 151 0.06 -9.91 -4.52
N ASN A 152 0.20 -10.97 -5.31
CA ASN A 152 -0.91 -11.56 -6.04
C ASN A 152 -1.81 -12.42 -5.12
N GLU A 153 -2.89 -12.98 -5.67
CA GLU A 153 -3.85 -13.82 -4.94
C GLU A 153 -3.22 -15.10 -4.34
N ARG A 154 -2.09 -15.53 -4.86
CA ARG A 154 -1.34 -16.70 -4.38
C ARG A 154 -0.24 -16.35 -3.38
N TRP A 155 -0.20 -15.12 -2.90
CA TRP A 155 0.79 -14.61 -1.95
C TRP A 155 2.24 -14.57 -2.46
N PHE A 156 2.45 -14.58 -3.79
CA PHE A 156 3.75 -14.30 -4.37
C PHE A 156 3.91 -12.80 -4.65
N PRO A 157 5.13 -12.27 -4.50
CA PRO A 157 5.39 -10.86 -4.83
C PRO A 157 5.23 -10.65 -6.35
N ALA A 158 4.22 -9.87 -6.73
CA ALA A 158 3.99 -9.48 -8.12
C ALA A 158 4.89 -8.30 -8.51
N LYS A 159 5.07 -7.34 -7.59
CA LYS A 159 5.97 -6.20 -7.79
C LYS A 159 6.68 -5.83 -6.49
N LEU A 160 7.96 -5.51 -6.60
CA LEU A 160 8.75 -4.82 -5.59
C LEU A 160 9.01 -3.39 -6.06
N ILE A 161 8.79 -2.43 -5.18
CA ILE A 161 8.82 -1.01 -5.51
C ILE A 161 9.68 -0.26 -4.51
N GLU A 162 10.68 0.48 -5.02
CA GLU A 162 11.52 1.39 -4.25
C GLU A 162 11.20 2.83 -4.66
N VAL A 163 11.07 3.70 -3.68
CA VAL A 163 10.85 5.14 -3.86
C VAL A 163 12.15 5.87 -3.56
N GLU A 164 12.85 6.31 -4.59
CA GLU A 164 14.21 6.84 -4.48
C GLU A 164 14.26 8.34 -4.72
N ASN A 165 14.21 9.12 -3.65
CA ASN A 165 14.24 10.59 -3.74
C ASN A 165 15.68 11.13 -3.87
N SER A 166 16.57 10.75 -2.96
CA SER A 166 17.95 11.28 -2.91
C SER A 166 19.03 10.20 -2.74
N THR A 167 18.65 8.99 -2.38
CA THR A 167 19.55 7.85 -2.07
C THR A 167 20.10 7.17 -3.32
N ASP A 168 20.94 6.17 -3.15
CA ASP A 168 21.51 5.39 -4.24
C ASP A 168 20.57 4.23 -4.64
N PHE A 169 20.34 4.05 -5.93
CA PHE A 169 19.55 2.93 -6.46
C PHE A 169 20.15 1.55 -6.15
N ARG A 170 21.45 1.49 -5.87
CA ARG A 170 22.16 0.23 -5.62
C ARG A 170 21.53 -0.61 -4.53
N ALA A 171 21.11 0.01 -3.43
CA ALA A 171 20.49 -0.72 -2.32
C ALA A 171 19.18 -1.40 -2.75
N GLY A 172 18.36 -0.71 -3.56
CA GLY A 172 17.15 -1.29 -4.13
C GLY A 172 17.46 -2.45 -5.09
N PHE A 173 18.43 -2.29 -5.99
CA PHE A 173 18.86 -3.36 -6.89
C PHE A 173 19.36 -4.60 -6.14
N LEU A 174 20.10 -4.43 -5.04
CA LEU A 174 20.55 -5.56 -4.23
C LEU A 174 19.37 -6.32 -3.62
N LYS A 175 18.41 -5.62 -3.02
CA LYS A 175 17.18 -6.25 -2.50
C LYS A 175 16.42 -7.03 -3.57
N MET A 176 16.28 -6.47 -4.76
CA MET A 176 15.58 -7.09 -5.87
C MET A 176 16.30 -8.31 -6.43
N ASN A 177 17.64 -8.30 -6.40
CA ASN A 177 18.45 -9.42 -6.85
C ASN A 177 18.31 -10.66 -5.97
N GLU A 178 17.97 -10.51 -4.68
CA GLU A 178 17.74 -11.63 -3.77
C GLU A 178 16.57 -12.53 -4.19
N ILE A 179 15.65 -12.01 -5.01
CA ILE A 179 14.51 -12.76 -5.53
C ILE A 179 14.50 -12.82 -7.06
N GLN A 180 15.67 -12.84 -7.68
CA GLN A 180 15.85 -12.90 -9.13
C GLN A 180 15.15 -14.08 -9.81
N ASP A 181 14.94 -15.18 -9.07
CA ASP A 181 14.31 -16.40 -9.57
C ASP A 181 12.77 -16.33 -9.62
N PHE A 182 12.18 -15.32 -8.99
CA PHE A 182 10.73 -15.13 -8.99
C PHE A 182 10.27 -14.32 -10.21
N ARG A 183 9.03 -14.57 -10.65
CA ARG A 183 8.35 -13.76 -11.67
C ARG A 183 7.83 -12.46 -11.08
N THR A 184 8.74 -11.58 -10.71
CA THR A 184 8.44 -10.29 -10.05
C THR A 184 8.95 -9.16 -10.93
N ASP A 185 8.12 -8.14 -11.16
CA ASP A 185 8.56 -6.87 -11.75
C ASP A 185 9.19 -6.00 -10.65
N PHE A 186 10.22 -5.25 -11.02
CA PHE A 186 10.92 -4.33 -10.14
C PHE A 186 10.72 -2.89 -10.59
N LEU A 187 10.15 -2.06 -9.73
CA LEU A 187 9.85 -0.67 -10.04
C LEU A 187 10.69 0.26 -9.17
N PHE A 188 11.29 1.25 -9.81
CA PHE A 188 11.98 2.36 -9.15
C PHE A 188 11.24 3.65 -9.45
N ILE A 189 10.74 4.29 -8.40
CA ILE A 189 9.96 5.51 -8.48
C ILE A 189 10.83 6.67 -8.02
N ALA A 190 11.15 7.59 -8.92
CA ALA A 190 12.07 8.69 -8.61
C ALA A 190 11.77 9.92 -9.49
N PRO A 191 12.31 11.12 -9.15
CA PRO A 191 12.28 12.27 -10.04
C PRO A 191 12.97 11.99 -11.38
N GLU A 192 12.48 12.58 -12.48
CA GLU A 192 12.98 12.32 -13.86
C GLU A 192 14.48 12.57 -14.01
N GLU A 193 15.03 13.58 -13.34
CA GLU A 193 16.45 13.93 -13.36
C GLU A 193 17.36 12.78 -12.85
N ARG A 194 16.81 11.82 -12.16
CA ARG A 194 17.54 10.65 -11.64
C ARG A 194 17.64 9.47 -12.60
N LYS A 195 16.96 9.53 -13.72
CA LYS A 195 16.88 8.45 -14.71
C LYS A 195 18.24 7.98 -15.21
N THR A 196 19.15 8.91 -15.50
CA THR A 196 20.51 8.56 -15.95
C THR A 196 21.27 7.74 -14.90
N LYS A 197 21.11 8.09 -13.62
CA LYS A 197 21.70 7.34 -12.49
C LYS A 197 21.13 5.92 -12.38
N PHE A 198 19.81 5.80 -12.53
CA PHE A 198 19.13 4.51 -12.55
C PHE A 198 19.65 3.63 -13.69
N GLU A 199 19.71 4.15 -14.94
CA GLU A 199 20.18 3.38 -16.08
C GLU A 199 21.66 2.97 -15.92
N THR A 200 22.49 3.82 -15.33
CA THR A 200 23.89 3.48 -15.02
C THR A 200 23.98 2.32 -14.03
N GLU A 201 23.19 2.33 -12.98
CA GLU A 201 23.18 1.24 -11.99
C GLU A 201 22.61 -0.05 -12.57
N LYS A 202 21.47 0.04 -13.25
CA LYS A 202 20.78 -1.07 -13.91
C LYS A 202 21.69 -1.87 -14.86
N ASN A 203 22.58 -1.19 -15.57
CA ASN A 203 23.43 -1.80 -16.58
C ASN A 203 24.73 -2.42 -16.02
N LYS A 204 24.94 -2.41 -14.71
CA LYS A 204 26.04 -3.13 -14.08
C LYS A 204 25.88 -4.64 -14.24
N SER A 205 26.98 -5.34 -14.48
CA SER A 205 26.99 -6.80 -14.68
C SER A 205 26.37 -7.58 -13.53
N ALA A 206 26.52 -7.07 -12.31
CA ALA A 206 25.92 -7.68 -11.10
C ALA A 206 24.37 -7.80 -11.16
N PHE A 207 23.70 -7.00 -11.98
CA PHE A 207 22.23 -6.97 -12.09
C PHE A 207 21.73 -7.50 -13.45
N SER A 208 22.59 -8.16 -14.24
CA SER A 208 22.26 -8.68 -15.56
C SER A 208 21.00 -9.59 -15.55
N ASN A 209 20.79 -10.35 -14.51
CA ASN A 209 19.66 -11.30 -14.39
C ASN A 209 18.30 -10.63 -14.14
N ILE A 210 18.31 -9.40 -13.64
CA ILE A 210 17.06 -8.69 -13.27
C ILE A 210 16.81 -7.44 -14.11
N LYS A 211 17.81 -6.93 -14.85
CA LYS A 211 17.75 -5.64 -15.56
C LYS A 211 16.52 -5.44 -16.44
N ASP A 212 16.11 -6.49 -17.17
CA ASP A 212 14.98 -6.40 -18.12
C ASP A 212 13.62 -6.31 -17.40
N ARG A 213 13.57 -6.67 -16.13
CA ARG A 213 12.39 -6.55 -15.26
C ARG A 213 12.39 -5.25 -14.45
N CYS A 214 13.50 -4.51 -14.42
CA CYS A 214 13.63 -3.25 -13.72
C CYS A 214 13.11 -2.09 -14.55
N LYS A 215 12.13 -1.37 -14.06
CA LYS A 215 11.50 -0.22 -14.72
C LYS A 215 11.65 1.03 -13.88
N PHE A 216 11.94 2.14 -14.54
CA PHE A 216 11.95 3.46 -13.94
C PHE A 216 10.61 4.17 -14.23
N LEU A 217 9.98 4.71 -13.21
CA LEU A 217 8.77 5.53 -13.33
C LEU A 217 8.98 6.83 -12.57
N THR A 218 8.44 7.91 -13.11
CA THR A 218 8.54 9.22 -12.50
C THR A 218 7.46 9.45 -11.45
N TYR A 219 7.67 10.39 -10.55
CA TYR A 219 6.64 10.87 -9.62
C TYR A 219 5.41 11.38 -10.38
N ASP A 220 5.62 12.18 -11.42
CA ASP A 220 4.53 12.70 -12.26
C ASP A 220 3.70 11.59 -12.91
N PHE A 221 4.35 10.50 -13.34
CA PHE A 221 3.64 9.34 -13.88
C PHE A 221 2.74 8.71 -12.82
N ILE A 222 3.26 8.49 -11.61
CA ILE A 222 2.49 7.88 -10.50
C ILE A 222 1.31 8.78 -10.11
N GLU A 223 1.52 10.09 -10.00
CA GLU A 223 0.46 11.06 -9.69
C GLU A 223 -0.65 11.03 -10.74
N LYS A 224 -0.31 11.12 -12.01
CA LYS A 224 -1.28 11.05 -13.12
C LYS A 224 -2.03 9.72 -13.15
N TYR A 225 -1.31 8.62 -12.97
CA TYR A 225 -1.93 7.30 -12.94
C TYR A 225 -2.91 7.17 -11.79
N TYR A 226 -2.53 7.65 -10.60
CA TYR A 226 -3.37 7.66 -9.41
C TYR A 226 -4.66 8.48 -9.62
N GLU A 227 -4.56 9.70 -10.15
CA GLU A 227 -5.73 10.55 -10.42
C GLU A 227 -6.67 9.92 -11.46
N ASN A 228 -6.14 9.38 -12.56
CA ASN A 228 -6.93 8.69 -13.57
C ASN A 228 -7.66 7.46 -12.99
N LEU A 229 -6.98 6.70 -12.14
CA LEU A 229 -7.59 5.54 -11.50
C LEU A 229 -8.70 5.94 -10.53
N LYS A 230 -8.55 7.05 -9.81
CA LYS A 230 -9.60 7.62 -8.95
C LYS A 230 -10.83 8.00 -9.75
N GLU A 231 -10.66 8.68 -10.88
CA GLU A 231 -11.77 9.07 -11.77
C GLU A 231 -12.49 7.84 -12.33
N TRP A 232 -11.73 6.87 -12.85
CA TRP A 232 -12.28 5.62 -13.33
C TRP A 232 -13.09 4.88 -12.27
N THR A 233 -12.57 4.82 -11.06
CA THR A 233 -13.23 4.15 -9.94
C THR A 233 -14.51 4.88 -9.52
N LYS A 234 -14.56 6.23 -9.60
CA LYS A 234 -15.81 7.00 -9.40
C LYS A 234 -16.87 6.63 -10.43
N LEU A 235 -16.48 6.58 -11.70
CA LEU A 235 -17.40 6.24 -12.79
C LEU A 235 -17.97 4.83 -12.63
N LYS A 236 -17.12 3.86 -12.31
CA LYS A 236 -17.52 2.46 -12.08
C LYS A 236 -18.54 2.30 -10.95
N ASN A 237 -18.49 3.13 -9.93
CA ASN A 237 -19.44 3.08 -8.82
C ASN A 237 -20.80 3.72 -9.10
N ASN A 238 -20.90 4.47 -10.20
CA ASN A 238 -22.14 5.08 -10.65
C ASN A 238 -22.89 4.19 -11.66
N LEU A 239 -22.32 3.03 -12.04
CA LEU A 239 -22.92 1.97 -12.85
C LEU A 239 -23.49 0.85 -11.97
#